data_b2700e63ec49415068e8063b443a48da
#
_entry.id   b2700e63ec49415068e8063b443a48da
#
_cell.length_a   1.000
_cell.length_b   1.000
_cell.length_c   1.000
_cell.angle_alpha   90.00
_cell.angle_beta   90.00
_cell.angle_gamma   90.00
#
_symmetry.space_group_name_H-M   'P 1'
#
loop_
_entity.id
_entity.type
_entity.pdbx_description
1 polymer ?
#
loop_
_entity_poly.entity_id
_entity_poly.type
_entity_poly.pdbx_seq_one_letter_code
_entity_poly.pdbx_strand_id
1 'polypeptide(L)'
;MTAAIDYAALVGAVGDAVVVCDAAGAIIVWNPAAERMFGYAQAEALGQSLDLIIPERLRKRHWDGYQKTMDTGIARYGNDVLRVPAINKAGASLSISFTVGMLYATDGKVAAIASVIRDETAKFNEERALKKRLAELEAQLGGRASA
;
A
#
# COMPACT_ATOMS: atom_id res chain seq x y z
N MET A 1 34.12 -13.50 8.98
CA MET A 1 33.71 -12.08 8.88
C MET A 1 32.33 -12.00 8.23
N THR A 2 31.44 -11.29 8.85
CA THR A 2 30.10 -11.02 8.27
C THR A 2 30.23 -9.82 7.35
N ALA A 3 29.74 -9.96 6.11
CA ALA A 3 29.68 -8.83 5.19
C ALA A 3 28.71 -7.77 5.70
N ALA A 4 29.05 -6.51 5.55
CA ALA A 4 28.14 -5.41 5.87
C ALA A 4 26.98 -5.42 4.89
N ILE A 5 25.74 -5.20 5.39
CA ILE A 5 24.55 -5.13 4.57
C ILE A 5 24.40 -3.70 4.03
N ASP A 6 24.27 -3.58 2.72
CA ASP A 6 23.87 -2.34 2.08
C ASP A 6 22.32 -2.27 2.06
N TYR A 7 21.77 -1.49 2.95
CA TYR A 7 20.31 -1.39 3.08
C TYR A 7 19.66 -0.73 1.85
N ALA A 8 20.34 0.18 1.17
CA ALA A 8 19.84 0.76 -0.07
C ALA A 8 19.74 -0.31 -1.17
N ALA A 9 20.74 -1.16 -1.28
CA ALA A 9 20.72 -2.28 -2.22
C ALA A 9 19.62 -3.29 -1.87
N LEU A 10 19.41 -3.55 -0.57
CA LEU A 10 18.33 -4.42 -0.10
C LEU A 10 16.97 -3.88 -0.52
N VAL A 11 16.70 -2.61 -0.28
CA VAL A 11 15.44 -1.95 -0.68
C VAL A 11 15.26 -2.02 -2.20
N GLY A 12 16.33 -1.84 -2.97
CA GLY A 12 16.29 -1.92 -4.43
C GLY A 12 16.03 -3.33 -4.97
N ALA A 13 16.42 -4.35 -4.22
CA ALA A 13 16.36 -5.75 -4.66
C ALA A 13 15.04 -6.46 -4.33
N VAL A 14 14.30 -6.01 -3.30
CA VAL A 14 13.08 -6.72 -2.87
C VAL A 14 11.97 -6.60 -3.90
N GLY A 15 11.17 -7.66 -4.03
CA GLY A 15 10.09 -7.75 -5.01
C GLY A 15 8.83 -7.01 -4.64
N ASP A 16 8.66 -6.61 -3.38
CA ASP A 16 7.55 -5.77 -2.95
C ASP A 16 7.91 -4.29 -3.10
N ALA A 17 6.92 -3.45 -3.36
CA ALA A 17 7.14 -2.02 -3.42
C ALA A 17 7.50 -1.47 -2.05
N VAL A 18 8.58 -0.71 -1.97
CA VAL A 18 8.95 0.03 -0.77
C VAL A 18 8.77 1.51 -1.07
N VAL A 19 7.87 2.14 -0.36
CA VAL A 19 7.52 3.55 -0.50
C VAL A 19 7.64 4.21 0.86
N VAL A 20 8.44 5.25 0.95
CA VAL A 20 8.61 6.01 2.18
C VAL A 20 8.24 7.46 1.92
N CYS A 21 7.43 8.01 2.81
CA CYS A 21 7.04 9.41 2.78
C CYS A 21 7.56 10.12 4.03
N ASP A 22 7.95 11.38 3.85
CA ASP A 22 8.38 12.24 4.96
C ASP A 22 7.18 12.75 5.78
N ALA A 23 7.45 13.58 6.77
CA ALA A 23 6.40 14.13 7.64
C ALA A 23 5.36 14.96 6.89
N ALA A 24 5.73 15.55 5.77
CA ALA A 24 4.81 16.34 4.93
C ALA A 24 4.05 15.48 3.90
N GLY A 25 4.34 14.18 3.83
CA GLY A 25 3.69 13.29 2.88
C GLY A 25 4.35 13.22 1.51
N ALA A 26 5.54 13.80 1.35
CA ALA A 26 6.31 13.73 0.11
C ALA A 26 7.07 12.40 0.03
N ILE A 27 7.07 11.80 -1.14
CA ILE A 27 7.75 10.54 -1.39
C ILE A 27 9.27 10.76 -1.36
N ILE A 28 9.98 9.99 -0.52
CA ILE A 28 11.44 10.06 -0.40
C ILE A 28 12.13 8.74 -0.75
N VAL A 29 11.39 7.63 -0.82
CA VAL A 29 11.89 6.32 -1.30
C VAL A 29 10.83 5.72 -2.22
N TRP A 30 11.29 5.27 -3.38
CA TRP A 30 10.45 4.63 -4.40
C TRP A 30 11.33 3.61 -5.13
N ASN A 31 11.22 2.34 -4.74
CA ASN A 31 12.11 1.30 -5.26
C ASN A 31 11.66 0.77 -6.65
N PRO A 32 12.47 -0.07 -7.32
CA PRO A 32 12.10 -0.61 -8.63
C PRO A 32 10.77 -1.37 -8.63
N ALA A 33 10.42 -2.08 -7.56
CA ALA A 33 9.13 -2.76 -7.47
C ALA A 33 7.97 -1.76 -7.47
N ALA A 34 8.13 -0.59 -6.83
CA ALA A 34 7.14 0.48 -6.87
C ALA A 34 6.97 1.03 -8.31
N GLU A 35 8.08 1.19 -9.04
CA GLU A 35 8.03 1.60 -10.44
C GLU A 35 7.20 0.62 -11.29
N ARG A 36 7.44 -0.67 -11.12
CA ARG A 36 6.70 -1.71 -11.85
C ARG A 36 5.23 -1.75 -11.48
N MET A 37 4.93 -1.62 -10.19
CA MET A 37 3.57 -1.73 -9.66
C MET A 37 2.69 -0.54 -10.05
N PHE A 38 3.20 0.67 -9.90
CA PHE A 38 2.42 1.90 -10.06
C PHE A 38 2.67 2.62 -11.38
N GLY A 39 3.71 2.25 -12.13
CA GLY A 39 3.99 2.80 -13.44
C GLY A 39 4.70 4.15 -13.44
N TYR A 40 5.06 4.71 -12.29
CA TYR A 40 5.85 5.93 -12.20
C TYR A 40 7.32 5.56 -12.03
N ALA A 41 8.20 6.20 -12.78
CA ALA A 41 9.64 6.09 -12.57
C ALA A 41 10.01 6.78 -11.24
N GLN A 42 11.12 6.36 -10.65
CA GLN A 42 11.63 6.98 -9.42
C GLN A 42 11.75 8.50 -9.55
N ALA A 43 12.31 8.97 -10.67
CA ALA A 43 12.47 10.39 -10.92
C ALA A 43 11.14 11.15 -10.98
N GLU A 44 10.06 10.51 -11.41
CA GLU A 44 8.72 11.10 -11.42
C GLU A 44 8.09 11.15 -10.02
N ALA A 45 8.35 10.14 -9.21
CA ALA A 45 7.68 9.96 -7.91
C ALA A 45 8.35 10.72 -6.78
N LEU A 46 9.68 10.77 -6.74
CA LEU A 46 10.42 11.41 -5.66
C LEU A 46 10.04 12.89 -5.53
N GLY A 47 9.74 13.31 -4.31
CA GLY A 47 9.32 14.67 -3.99
C GLY A 47 7.85 14.96 -4.25
N GLN A 48 7.12 14.04 -4.87
CA GLN A 48 5.68 14.19 -5.10
C GLN A 48 4.88 13.70 -3.89
N SER A 49 3.65 14.19 -3.78
CA SER A 49 2.70 13.67 -2.80
C SER A 49 2.35 12.22 -3.10
N LEU A 50 2.13 11.42 -2.05
CA LEU A 50 1.62 10.06 -2.18
C LEU A 50 0.25 10.02 -2.87
N ASP A 51 -0.42 11.14 -3.07
CA ASP A 51 -1.66 11.23 -3.86
C ASP A 51 -1.54 10.58 -5.24
N LEU A 52 -0.31 10.44 -5.78
CA LEU A 52 -0.09 9.72 -7.04
C LEU A 52 -0.80 8.37 -7.10
N ILE A 53 -0.86 7.65 -5.98
CA ILE A 53 -1.40 6.30 -5.92
C ILE A 53 -2.70 6.20 -5.11
N ILE A 54 -3.18 7.31 -4.57
CA ILE A 54 -4.41 7.32 -3.74
C ILE A 54 -5.59 7.77 -4.59
N PRO A 55 -6.65 6.95 -4.71
CA PRO A 55 -7.88 7.40 -5.37
C PRO A 55 -8.39 8.68 -4.73
N GLU A 56 -8.85 9.63 -5.55
CA GLU A 56 -9.23 10.97 -5.10
C GLU A 56 -10.21 10.94 -3.93
N ARG A 57 -11.21 10.07 -3.97
CA ARG A 57 -12.23 9.94 -2.92
C ARG A 57 -11.66 9.52 -1.56
N LEU A 58 -10.46 8.96 -1.52
CA LEU A 58 -9.83 8.46 -0.29
C LEU A 58 -8.74 9.38 0.24
N ARG A 59 -8.39 10.43 -0.48
CA ARG A 59 -7.25 11.31 -0.13
C ARG A 59 -7.43 12.01 1.21
N LYS A 60 -8.58 12.61 1.43
CA LYS A 60 -8.87 13.32 2.69
C LYS A 60 -8.72 12.38 3.89
N ARG A 61 -9.35 11.21 3.84
CA ARG A 61 -9.29 10.21 4.91
C ARG A 61 -7.87 9.73 5.16
N HIS A 62 -7.11 9.52 4.08
CA HIS A 62 -5.71 9.10 4.19
C HIS A 62 -4.87 10.15 4.91
N TRP A 63 -4.96 11.40 4.51
CA TRP A 63 -4.14 12.47 5.11
C TRP A 63 -4.57 12.83 6.52
N ASP A 64 -5.84 12.72 6.87
CA ASP A 64 -6.32 12.88 8.24
C ASP A 64 -5.68 11.82 9.15
N GLY A 65 -5.66 10.57 8.71
CA GLY A 65 -5.01 9.48 9.45
C GLY A 65 -3.49 9.63 9.52
N TYR A 66 -2.88 10.07 8.43
CA TYR A 66 -1.43 10.31 8.35
C TYR A 66 -1.00 11.39 9.34
N GLN A 67 -1.71 12.53 9.36
CA GLN A 67 -1.41 13.63 10.29
C GLN A 67 -1.57 13.18 11.74
N LYS A 68 -2.60 12.41 12.04
CA LYS A 68 -2.81 11.87 13.39
C LYS A 68 -1.64 10.98 13.81
N THR A 69 -1.13 10.13 12.93
CA THR A 69 0.04 9.29 13.20
C THR A 69 1.28 10.13 13.43
N MET A 70 1.48 11.19 12.64
CA MET A 70 2.60 12.11 12.82
C MET A 70 2.54 12.82 14.16
N ASP A 71 1.35 13.28 14.57
CA ASP A 71 1.15 14.03 15.82
C ASP A 71 1.29 13.17 17.06
N THR A 72 0.80 11.94 17.02
CA THR A 72 0.79 11.04 18.18
C THR A 72 2.00 10.11 18.24
N GLY A 73 2.67 9.86 17.12
CA GLY A 73 3.75 8.87 17.03
C GLY A 73 3.27 7.41 17.16
N ILE A 74 1.97 7.18 17.07
CA ILE A 74 1.36 5.86 17.25
C ILE A 74 0.70 5.43 15.94
N ALA A 75 1.13 4.28 15.40
CA ALA A 75 0.46 3.67 14.25
C ALA A 75 -0.83 2.99 14.72
N ARG A 76 -1.96 3.39 14.15
CA ARG A 76 -3.28 2.86 14.50
C ARG A 76 -3.39 1.35 14.34
N TYR A 77 -2.69 0.79 13.34
CA TYR A 77 -2.84 -0.61 12.96
C TYR A 77 -1.68 -1.51 13.40
N GLY A 78 -0.63 -0.95 14.03
CA GLY A 78 0.52 -1.72 14.49
C GLY A 78 1.17 -2.49 13.34
N ASN A 79 1.23 -3.82 13.47
CA ASN A 79 1.78 -4.73 12.46
C ASN A 79 0.71 -5.34 11.56
N ASP A 80 -0.52 -4.89 11.63
CA ASP A 80 -1.61 -5.42 10.82
C ASP A 80 -1.41 -5.11 9.34
N VAL A 81 -1.80 -6.06 8.49
CA VAL A 81 -1.81 -5.86 7.04
C VAL A 81 -3.06 -5.09 6.66
N LEU A 82 -2.86 -3.95 6.00
CA LEU A 82 -3.94 -3.12 5.49
C LEU A 82 -4.23 -3.50 4.04
N ARG A 83 -5.50 -3.43 3.64
CA ARG A 83 -5.93 -3.66 2.26
C ARG A 83 -6.78 -2.49 1.80
N VAL A 84 -6.37 -1.85 0.72
CA VAL A 84 -7.05 -0.66 0.19
C VAL A 84 -6.94 -0.64 -1.34
N PRO A 85 -7.83 0.09 -2.02
CA PRO A 85 -7.63 0.37 -3.43
C PRO A 85 -6.53 1.43 -3.62
N ALA A 86 -5.83 1.31 -4.74
CA ALA A 86 -4.85 2.29 -5.21
C ALA A 86 -5.09 2.54 -6.70
N ILE A 87 -4.43 3.54 -7.26
CA ILE A 87 -4.43 3.80 -8.70
C ILE A 87 -3.00 3.83 -9.22
N ASN A 88 -2.81 3.37 -10.46
CA ASN A 88 -1.52 3.47 -11.12
C ASN A 88 -1.49 4.70 -12.07
N LYS A 89 -0.36 4.92 -12.72
CA LYS A 89 -0.18 6.04 -13.65
C LYS A 89 -1.17 6.03 -14.82
N ALA A 90 -1.56 4.85 -15.28
CA ALA A 90 -2.57 4.71 -16.34
C ALA A 90 -4.00 4.95 -15.88
N GLY A 91 -4.22 5.19 -14.57
CA GLY A 91 -5.54 5.39 -14.00
C GLY A 91 -6.27 4.10 -13.66
N ALA A 92 -5.63 2.94 -13.80
CA ALA A 92 -6.24 1.65 -13.45
C ALA A 92 -6.29 1.47 -11.93
N SER A 93 -7.38 0.88 -11.45
CA SER A 93 -7.55 0.54 -10.04
C SER A 93 -6.78 -0.72 -9.69
N LEU A 94 -6.03 -0.65 -8.61
CA LEU A 94 -5.31 -1.79 -8.02
C LEU A 94 -5.90 -2.10 -6.65
N SER A 95 -5.83 -3.36 -6.25
CA SER A 95 -6.07 -3.75 -4.86
C SER A 95 -4.71 -4.05 -4.24
N ILE A 96 -4.31 -3.28 -3.25
CA ILE A 96 -3.00 -3.44 -2.60
C ILE A 96 -3.16 -3.87 -1.15
N SER A 97 -2.19 -4.64 -0.68
CA SER A 97 -2.00 -4.90 0.74
C SER A 97 -0.65 -4.33 1.16
N PHE A 98 -0.57 -3.82 2.38
CA PHE A 98 0.67 -3.22 2.86
C PHE A 98 0.75 -3.21 4.38
N THR A 99 1.97 -3.14 4.87
CA THR A 99 2.27 -2.85 6.26
C THR A 99 2.99 -1.51 6.33
N VAL A 100 2.89 -0.85 7.47
CA VAL A 100 3.56 0.44 7.69
C VAL A 100 4.51 0.34 8.88
N GLY A 101 5.62 1.04 8.77
CA GLY A 101 6.58 1.21 9.86
C GLY A 101 6.93 2.68 10.00
N MET A 102 7.07 3.14 11.24
CA MET A 102 7.47 4.50 11.52
C MET A 102 8.97 4.60 11.67
N LEU A 103 9.57 5.60 11.04
CA LEU A 103 10.97 5.94 11.17
C LEU A 103 11.07 7.19 12.05
N TYR A 104 11.85 7.10 13.13
CA TYR A 104 11.95 8.18 14.11
C TYR A 104 13.22 8.99 13.91
N ALA A 105 13.12 10.29 14.10
CA ALA A 105 14.27 11.18 14.18
C ALA A 105 14.96 11.02 15.56
N THR A 106 16.13 11.62 15.70
CA THR A 106 16.90 11.57 16.96
C THR A 106 16.17 12.18 18.15
N ASP A 107 15.21 13.09 17.91
CA ASP A 107 14.36 13.69 18.95
C ASP A 107 13.16 12.82 19.34
N GLY A 108 13.04 11.62 18.76
CA GLY A 108 11.94 10.68 19.03
C GLY A 108 10.64 10.95 18.27
N LYS A 109 10.59 12.02 17.48
CA LYS A 109 9.42 12.31 16.64
C LYS A 109 9.45 11.46 15.36
N VAL A 110 8.28 11.18 14.81
CA VAL A 110 8.17 10.46 13.54
C VAL A 110 8.73 11.35 12.42
N ALA A 111 9.79 10.88 11.77
CA ALA A 111 10.42 11.59 10.64
C ALA A 111 9.83 11.14 9.31
N ALA A 112 9.44 9.86 9.19
CA ALA A 112 8.93 9.28 7.96
C ALA A 112 8.08 8.05 8.27
N ILE A 113 7.23 7.69 7.32
CA ILE A 113 6.46 6.44 7.36
C ILE A 113 6.86 5.60 6.15
N ALA A 114 7.30 4.37 6.41
CA ALA A 114 7.64 3.40 5.39
C ALA A 114 6.48 2.44 5.18
N SER A 115 6.17 2.14 3.92
CA SER A 115 5.18 1.15 3.53
C SER A 115 5.83 0.10 2.66
N VAL A 116 5.54 -1.17 2.94
CA VAL A 116 5.90 -2.30 2.09
C VAL A 116 4.61 -2.82 1.49
N ILE A 117 4.51 -2.76 0.16
CA ILE A 117 3.25 -2.86 -0.57
C ILE A 117 3.30 -4.02 -1.55
N ARG A 118 2.24 -4.81 -1.57
CA ARG A 118 2.06 -5.90 -2.52
C ARG A 118 0.81 -5.65 -3.35
N ASP A 119 0.90 -5.88 -4.66
CA ASP A 119 -0.25 -5.84 -5.56
C ASP A 119 -1.01 -7.17 -5.44
N GLU A 120 -2.22 -7.10 -4.94
CA GLU A 120 -3.12 -8.23 -4.73
C GLU A 120 -4.32 -8.19 -5.68
N THR A 121 -4.21 -7.42 -6.78
CA THR A 121 -5.34 -7.21 -7.70
C THR A 121 -5.84 -8.53 -8.30
N ALA A 122 -4.94 -9.38 -8.76
CA ALA A 122 -5.32 -10.69 -9.32
C ALA A 122 -6.02 -11.57 -8.29
N LYS A 123 -5.47 -11.64 -7.09
CA LYS A 123 -6.06 -12.40 -5.98
C LYS A 123 -7.41 -11.85 -5.57
N PHE A 124 -7.55 -10.54 -5.48
CA PHE A 124 -8.80 -9.87 -5.14
C PHE A 124 -9.90 -10.18 -6.18
N ASN A 125 -9.56 -10.11 -7.47
CA ASN A 125 -10.50 -10.41 -8.55
C ASN A 125 -10.91 -11.88 -8.54
N GLU A 126 -9.97 -12.79 -8.27
CA GLU A 126 -10.24 -14.21 -8.13
C GLU A 126 -11.19 -14.49 -6.96
N GLU A 127 -10.93 -13.91 -5.81
CA GLU A 127 -11.80 -14.04 -4.63
C GLU A 127 -13.22 -13.52 -4.90
N ARG A 128 -13.34 -12.37 -5.59
CA ARG A 128 -14.65 -11.83 -5.98
C ARG A 128 -15.39 -12.78 -6.92
N ALA A 129 -14.71 -13.35 -7.90
CA ALA A 129 -15.31 -14.30 -8.83
C ALA A 129 -15.79 -15.56 -8.11
N LEU A 130 -14.98 -16.06 -7.15
CA LEU A 130 -15.35 -17.23 -6.35
C LEU A 130 -16.56 -16.94 -5.45
N LYS A 131 -16.61 -15.80 -4.80
CA LYS A 131 -17.75 -15.40 -3.96
C LYS A 131 -19.02 -15.28 -4.79
N LYS A 132 -18.92 -14.68 -5.98
CA LYS A 132 -20.07 -14.57 -6.91
C LYS A 132 -20.56 -15.95 -7.31
N ARG A 133 -19.64 -16.86 -7.67
CA ARG A 133 -19.99 -18.22 -8.06
C ARG A 133 -20.64 -18.99 -6.92
N LEU A 134 -20.12 -18.85 -5.70
CA LEU A 134 -20.69 -19.45 -4.50
C LEU A 134 -22.13 -18.95 -4.27
N ALA A 135 -22.36 -17.65 -4.36
CA ALA A 135 -23.71 -17.07 -4.21
C ALA A 135 -24.69 -17.59 -5.27
N GLU A 136 -24.23 -17.73 -6.52
CA GLU A 136 -25.04 -18.28 -7.61
C GLU A 136 -25.40 -19.75 -7.33
N LEU A 137 -24.45 -20.56 -6.87
CA LEU A 137 -24.70 -21.96 -6.54
C LEU A 137 -25.65 -22.10 -5.35
N GLU A 138 -25.51 -21.29 -4.33
CA GLU A 138 -26.40 -21.26 -3.16
C GLU A 138 -27.84 -20.89 -3.58
N ALA A 139 -27.97 -19.91 -4.46
CA ALA A 139 -29.28 -19.50 -5.00
C ALA A 139 -29.93 -20.64 -5.81
N GLN A 140 -29.16 -21.39 -6.61
CA GLN A 140 -29.64 -22.53 -7.36
C GLN A 140 -30.11 -23.66 -6.44
N LEU A 141 -29.36 -23.93 -5.37
CA LEU A 141 -29.72 -24.96 -4.39
C LEU A 141 -30.95 -24.54 -3.59
N GLY A 142 -31.05 -23.28 -3.19
CA GLY A 142 -32.23 -22.72 -2.53
C GLY A 142 -33.47 -22.80 -3.41
N GLY A 143 -33.35 -22.49 -4.70
CA GLY A 143 -34.44 -22.60 -5.66
C GLY A 143 -34.90 -24.05 -5.86
N ARG A 144 -34.00 -25.01 -5.86
CA ARG A 144 -34.35 -26.45 -5.92
C ARG A 144 -35.04 -26.96 -4.66
N ALA A 145 -34.60 -26.45 -3.49
CA ALA A 145 -35.20 -26.84 -2.22
C ALA A 145 -36.62 -26.31 -2.03
N SER A 146 -36.98 -25.24 -2.71
CA SER A 146 -38.31 -24.61 -2.66
C SER A 146 -39.27 -25.09 -3.75
N ALA A 147 -38.82 -25.96 -4.66
CA ALA A 147 -39.63 -26.48 -5.74
C ALA A 147 -40.51 -27.66 -5.27
#